data_9e0513dcdc2e32468ecb2d1f34e30f69
#
_entry.id   9e0513dcdc2e32468ecb2d1f34e30f69
#
_cell.length_a   1.000
_cell.length_b   1.000
_cell.length_c   1.000
_cell.angle_alpha   90.00
_cell.angle_beta   90.00
_cell.angle_gamma   90.00
#
_symmetry.space_group_name_H-M   'P 1'
#
loop_
_entity.id
_entity.type
_entity.pdbx_description
1 polymer ?
#
loop_
_entity_poly.entity_id
_entity_poly.type
_entity_poly.pdbx_seq_one_letter_code
_entity_poly.pdbx_strand_id
1 'polypeptide(L)'
;MGLKNRIAVYSSRHYDALRAVFSESLLHRFGIRRYWYDIDGWFAWRCAQEEAVSAFPSGSRFVEVGTYLGRSLCSLGEVVERSGNKIDVIGIDTCRGSGPEGRHVKDYHGDAVAAGGGTFAGALHKNVLDCGFGEKITLIISDSVSAAGLFSDASLDWVHLDARHDYASVKGDIEAWLPKVKAGGWLSGDDYDEQKWPEVVKAVGDTLPRASMWSNQQWRLIV
;
A
#
# COMPACT_ATOMS: atom_id res chain seq x y z
N MET A 1 23.42 23.98 4.96
CA MET A 1 22.02 23.58 5.24
C MET A 1 21.28 24.85 5.67
N GLY A 2 20.44 25.40 4.79
CA GLY A 2 19.92 26.76 4.95
C GLY A 2 18.80 26.85 6.00
N LEU A 3 18.63 28.04 6.56
CA LEU A 3 17.66 28.39 7.60
C LEU A 3 16.22 27.94 7.25
N LYS A 4 15.85 27.95 5.96
CA LYS A 4 14.54 27.51 5.45
C LYS A 4 14.28 26.01 5.71
N ASN A 5 15.28 25.15 5.60
CA ASN A 5 15.12 23.71 5.90
C ASN A 5 15.00 23.43 7.40
N ARG A 6 15.62 24.25 8.25
CA ARG A 6 15.47 24.12 9.70
C ARG A 6 14.08 24.55 10.17
N ILE A 7 13.50 25.59 9.57
CA ILE A 7 12.15 26.06 9.91
C ILE A 7 11.10 25.04 9.45
N ALA A 8 11.26 24.42 8.28
CA ALA A 8 10.35 23.39 7.78
C ALA A 8 10.36 22.13 8.68
N VAL A 9 11.54 21.67 9.11
CA VAL A 9 11.68 20.51 10.02
C VAL A 9 11.16 20.85 11.42
N TYR A 10 11.35 22.08 11.90
CA TYR A 10 10.86 22.51 13.21
C TYR A 10 9.34 22.69 13.22
N SER A 11 8.75 23.21 12.11
CA SER A 11 7.31 23.34 11.97
C SER A 11 6.60 21.99 11.87
N SER A 12 7.19 20.99 11.18
CA SER A 12 6.60 19.66 11.10
C SER A 12 6.57 18.97 12.48
N ARG A 13 7.67 18.98 13.22
CA ARG A 13 7.70 18.37 14.56
C ARG A 13 6.78 19.03 15.58
N HIS A 14 6.61 20.36 15.53
CA HIS A 14 5.65 21.06 16.41
C HIS A 14 4.21 20.85 15.94
N TYR A 15 3.99 20.76 14.64
CA TYR A 15 2.69 20.45 14.06
C TYR A 15 2.26 19.02 14.39
N ASP A 16 3.19 18.07 14.33
CA ASP A 16 2.96 16.68 14.70
C ASP A 16 2.74 16.52 16.22
N ALA A 17 3.48 17.24 17.06
CA ALA A 17 3.28 17.24 18.50
C ALA A 17 1.94 17.91 18.91
N LEU A 18 1.59 19.03 18.28
CA LEU A 18 0.28 19.68 18.48
C LEU A 18 -0.86 18.82 17.92
N ARG A 19 -0.68 18.14 16.78
CA ARG A 19 -1.62 17.15 16.30
C ARG A 19 -1.80 15.99 17.27
N ALA A 20 -0.72 15.44 17.82
CA ALA A 20 -0.81 14.34 18.80
C ALA A 20 -1.60 14.76 20.06
N VAL A 21 -1.41 15.99 20.54
CA VAL A 21 -2.09 16.50 21.74
C VAL A 21 -3.55 16.93 21.47
N PHE A 22 -3.83 17.48 20.27
CA PHE A 22 -5.17 17.99 19.94
C PHE A 22 -6.02 17.03 19.09
N SER A 23 -5.42 15.99 18.46
CA SER A 23 -6.09 15.25 17.40
C SER A 23 -7.00 14.12 17.85
N GLU A 24 -6.70 13.42 18.92
CA GLU A 24 -7.45 12.18 19.20
C GLU A 24 -8.87 12.40 19.75
N SER A 25 -9.09 13.47 20.53
CA SER A 25 -10.43 13.73 21.08
C SER A 25 -11.25 14.76 20.31
N LEU A 26 -10.58 15.74 19.68
CA LEU A 26 -11.24 16.85 19.01
C LEU A 26 -11.59 16.54 17.54
N LEU A 27 -10.69 15.89 16.79
CA LEU A 27 -10.97 15.56 15.38
C LEU A 27 -12.15 14.60 15.27
N HIS A 28 -12.19 13.56 16.11
CA HIS A 28 -13.31 12.63 16.16
C HIS A 28 -14.60 13.31 16.65
N ARG A 29 -14.47 14.24 17.60
CA ARG A 29 -15.61 14.98 18.19
C ARG A 29 -16.19 16.03 17.22
N PHE A 30 -15.40 16.53 16.27
CA PHE A 30 -15.80 17.49 15.25
C PHE A 30 -15.98 16.90 13.86
N GLY A 31 -15.86 15.57 13.70
CA GLY A 31 -16.02 14.90 12.40
C GLY A 31 -14.97 15.28 11.36
N ILE A 32 -13.78 15.72 11.80
CA ILE A 32 -12.69 16.11 10.89
C ILE A 32 -12.00 14.83 10.39
N ARG A 33 -12.18 14.54 9.11
CA ARG A 33 -11.57 13.41 8.44
C ARG A 33 -10.07 13.68 8.19
N ARG A 34 -9.22 12.67 8.44
CA ARG A 34 -7.82 12.67 8.01
C ARG A 34 -7.76 12.40 6.51
N TYR A 35 -6.71 12.91 5.85
CA TYR A 35 -6.49 12.63 4.46
C TYR A 35 -5.34 11.62 4.27
N TRP A 36 -5.38 10.82 3.20
CA TRP A 36 -4.36 9.83 2.91
C TRP A 36 -2.94 10.44 2.83
N TYR A 37 -2.79 11.66 2.33
CA TYR A 37 -1.48 12.34 2.22
C TYR A 37 -0.93 12.82 3.58
N ASP A 38 -1.72 12.77 4.65
CA ASP A 38 -1.29 13.03 6.03
C ASP A 38 -0.71 11.77 6.70
N ILE A 39 -0.85 10.59 6.08
CA ILE A 39 -0.30 9.32 6.55
C ILE A 39 1.16 9.26 6.13
N ASP A 40 2.06 8.86 7.05
CA ASP A 40 3.45 8.64 6.74
C ASP A 40 3.64 7.44 5.79
N GLY A 41 4.68 7.50 4.92
CA GLY A 41 4.97 6.44 3.95
C GLY A 41 5.25 6.97 2.56
N TRP A 42 5.59 6.06 1.66
CA TRP A 42 5.92 6.33 0.26
C TRP A 42 4.72 6.01 -0.61
N PHE A 43 4.42 6.84 -1.57
CA PHE A 43 3.33 6.61 -2.51
C PHE A 43 3.41 7.64 -3.66
N ALA A 44 3.52 7.18 -4.88
CA ALA A 44 3.64 8.03 -6.07
C ALA A 44 2.77 7.58 -7.26
N TRP A 45 1.93 6.54 -7.11
CA TRP A 45 1.22 5.88 -8.20
C TRP A 45 -0.32 6.04 -8.17
N ARG A 46 -0.81 7.18 -7.65
CA ARG A 46 -2.26 7.47 -7.62
C ARG A 46 -2.93 7.39 -9.00
N CYS A 47 -2.23 7.81 -10.07
CA CYS A 47 -2.75 7.71 -11.44
C CYS A 47 -3.04 6.25 -11.84
N ALA A 48 -2.25 5.29 -11.37
CA ALA A 48 -2.52 3.87 -11.58
C ALA A 48 -3.78 3.41 -10.85
N GLN A 49 -4.04 3.91 -9.63
CA GLN A 49 -5.28 3.65 -8.91
C GLN A 49 -6.49 4.24 -9.64
N GLU A 50 -6.38 5.45 -10.15
CA GLU A 50 -7.44 6.12 -10.92
C GLU A 50 -7.75 5.37 -12.21
N GLU A 51 -6.73 4.89 -12.93
CA GLU A 51 -6.89 4.04 -14.11
C GLU A 51 -7.58 2.72 -13.76
N ALA A 52 -7.14 2.03 -12.70
CA ALA A 52 -7.74 0.76 -12.28
C ALA A 52 -9.22 0.94 -11.89
N VAL A 53 -9.55 1.94 -11.08
CA VAL A 53 -10.93 2.21 -10.65
C VAL A 53 -11.82 2.57 -11.85
N SER A 54 -11.27 3.22 -12.88
CA SER A 54 -12.00 3.53 -14.12
C SER A 54 -12.18 2.31 -15.02
N ALA A 55 -11.24 1.36 -15.01
CA ALA A 55 -11.25 0.18 -15.87
C ALA A 55 -12.20 -0.92 -15.39
N PHE A 56 -12.45 -1.00 -14.08
CA PHE A 56 -13.23 -2.09 -13.51
C PHE A 56 -14.62 -1.64 -13.02
N PRO A 57 -15.65 -2.48 -13.21
CA PRO A 57 -17.04 -2.14 -12.84
C PRO A 57 -17.28 -2.24 -11.32
N SER A 58 -18.40 -1.73 -10.87
CA SER A 58 -18.91 -2.00 -9.51
C SER A 58 -19.09 -3.50 -9.27
N GLY A 59 -18.73 -3.95 -8.07
CA GLY A 59 -18.65 -5.35 -7.69
C GLY A 59 -17.27 -5.96 -7.88
N SER A 60 -16.31 -5.20 -8.40
CA SER A 60 -14.91 -5.62 -8.50
C SER A 60 -14.25 -5.67 -7.14
N ARG A 61 -13.19 -6.47 -7.06
CA ARG A 61 -12.44 -6.74 -5.84
C ARG A 61 -10.96 -6.46 -6.06
N PHE A 62 -10.41 -5.51 -5.30
CA PHE A 62 -9.03 -5.03 -5.36
C PHE A 62 -8.27 -5.41 -4.10
N VAL A 63 -7.04 -5.89 -4.26
CA VAL A 63 -6.13 -6.25 -3.17
C VAL A 63 -4.82 -5.47 -3.31
N GLU A 64 -4.38 -4.84 -2.24
CA GLU A 64 -3.05 -4.26 -2.08
C GLU A 64 -2.27 -5.08 -1.05
N VAL A 65 -1.10 -5.58 -1.43
CA VAL A 65 -0.20 -6.38 -0.60
C VAL A 65 1.02 -5.54 -0.25
N GLY A 66 1.22 -5.30 1.06
CA GLY A 66 2.21 -4.35 1.55
C GLY A 66 1.60 -2.95 1.67
N THR A 67 0.87 -2.69 2.75
CA THR A 67 0.13 -1.43 2.92
C THR A 67 0.82 -0.45 3.87
N TYR A 68 1.82 -0.92 4.63
CA TYR A 68 2.47 -0.15 5.68
C TYR A 68 1.46 0.56 6.58
N LEU A 69 1.55 1.88 6.72
CA LEU A 69 0.60 2.68 7.51
C LEU A 69 -0.69 3.04 6.76
N GLY A 70 -0.89 2.55 5.52
CA GLY A 70 -2.12 2.67 4.76
C GLY A 70 -2.26 3.93 3.90
N ARG A 71 -1.14 4.60 3.56
CA ARG A 71 -1.16 5.83 2.74
C ARG A 71 -1.74 5.57 1.34
N SER A 72 -1.21 4.60 0.61
CA SER A 72 -1.68 4.15 -0.70
C SER A 72 -3.09 3.57 -0.63
N LEU A 73 -3.33 2.71 0.36
CA LEU A 73 -4.62 2.06 0.57
C LEU A 73 -5.75 3.08 0.83
N CYS A 74 -5.52 4.11 1.66
CA CYS A 74 -6.50 5.18 1.88
C CYS A 74 -6.65 6.08 0.66
N SER A 75 -5.60 6.27 -0.15
CA SER A 75 -5.71 6.94 -1.45
C SER A 75 -6.63 6.16 -2.39
N LEU A 76 -6.48 4.83 -2.47
CA LEU A 76 -7.36 3.97 -3.26
C LEU A 76 -8.81 4.06 -2.76
N GLY A 77 -9.02 4.03 -1.44
CA GLY A 77 -10.34 4.23 -0.84
C GLY A 77 -11.00 5.55 -1.27
N GLU A 78 -10.22 6.64 -1.33
CA GLU A 78 -10.73 7.94 -1.81
C GLU A 78 -11.04 7.92 -3.32
N VAL A 79 -10.20 7.28 -4.15
CA VAL A 79 -10.45 7.16 -5.59
C VAL A 79 -11.74 6.37 -5.85
N VAL A 80 -11.93 5.24 -5.15
CA VAL A 80 -13.16 4.45 -5.22
C VAL A 80 -14.37 5.27 -4.76
N GLU A 81 -14.27 5.98 -3.63
CA GLU A 81 -15.37 6.84 -3.14
C GLU A 81 -15.77 7.91 -4.15
N ARG A 82 -14.78 8.58 -4.76
CA ARG A 82 -15.03 9.64 -5.76
C ARG A 82 -15.59 9.13 -7.08
N SER A 83 -15.27 7.90 -7.46
CA SER A 83 -15.80 7.30 -8.70
C SER A 83 -17.29 6.95 -8.61
N GLY A 84 -17.81 6.78 -7.40
CA GLY A 84 -19.15 6.24 -7.16
C GLY A 84 -19.26 4.73 -7.38
N ASN A 85 -18.18 4.04 -7.77
CA ASN A 85 -18.14 2.59 -7.93
C ASN A 85 -18.17 1.90 -6.56
N LYS A 86 -18.80 0.72 -6.52
CA LYS A 86 -18.75 -0.18 -5.36
C LYS A 86 -17.66 -1.22 -5.60
N ILE A 87 -16.47 -0.94 -5.14
CA ILE A 87 -15.30 -1.82 -5.26
C ILE A 87 -14.90 -2.24 -3.85
N ASP A 88 -14.74 -3.55 -3.65
CA ASP A 88 -14.20 -4.09 -2.40
C ASP A 88 -12.69 -3.84 -2.37
N VAL A 89 -12.20 -3.08 -1.41
CA VAL A 89 -10.77 -2.77 -1.21
C VAL A 89 -10.25 -3.57 -0.03
N ILE A 90 -9.19 -4.34 -0.26
CA ILE A 90 -8.58 -5.21 0.75
C ILE A 90 -7.10 -4.86 0.85
N GLY A 91 -6.64 -4.54 2.05
CA GLY A 91 -5.23 -4.32 2.36
C GLY A 91 -4.66 -5.49 3.14
N ILE A 92 -3.47 -5.94 2.75
CA ILE A 92 -2.77 -7.07 3.38
C ILE A 92 -1.38 -6.62 3.81
N ASP A 93 -1.03 -6.86 5.06
CA ASP A 93 0.29 -6.54 5.60
C ASP A 93 0.59 -7.42 6.81
N THR A 94 1.85 -7.77 7.03
CA THR A 94 2.29 -8.43 8.27
C THR A 94 2.23 -7.49 9.46
N CYS A 95 2.31 -6.18 9.21
CA CYS A 95 2.46 -5.10 10.18
C CYS A 95 3.70 -5.25 11.09
N ARG A 96 4.72 -5.97 10.61
CA ARG A 96 5.98 -6.21 11.32
C ARG A 96 7.19 -5.58 10.62
N GLY A 97 6.95 -4.89 9.49
CA GLY A 97 7.98 -4.38 8.61
C GLY A 97 8.66 -5.49 7.80
N SER A 98 9.47 -5.08 6.85
CA SER A 98 10.23 -5.98 5.97
C SER A 98 11.67 -6.23 6.47
N GLY A 99 12.13 -5.42 7.43
CA GLY A 99 13.53 -5.40 7.84
C GLY A 99 14.45 -4.78 6.78
N PRO A 100 15.76 -4.97 6.86
CA PRO A 100 16.71 -4.53 5.84
C PRO A 100 16.46 -5.25 4.51
N GLU A 101 16.44 -4.52 3.38
CA GLU A 101 16.20 -5.09 2.05
C GLU A 101 17.24 -4.64 1.03
N GLY A 102 17.77 -5.59 0.27
CA GLY A 102 18.70 -5.34 -0.82
C GLY A 102 19.89 -4.49 -0.41
N ARG A 103 20.06 -3.33 -1.03
CA ARG A 103 21.11 -2.35 -0.70
C ARG A 103 20.77 -1.47 0.51
N HIS A 104 19.53 -1.50 0.95
CA HIS A 104 19.04 -0.69 2.05
C HIS A 104 19.25 -1.43 3.37
N VAL A 105 20.35 -1.12 4.05
CA VAL A 105 20.66 -1.65 5.39
C VAL A 105 19.79 -1.04 6.49
N LYS A 106 19.06 0.03 6.21
CA LYS A 106 18.16 0.69 7.15
C LYS A 106 16.80 0.03 7.10
N ASP A 107 16.32 -0.42 8.25
CA ASP A 107 14.91 -0.81 8.42
C ASP A 107 14.04 0.45 8.50
N TYR A 108 13.38 0.76 7.39
CA TYR A 108 12.52 1.95 7.29
C TYR A 108 11.22 1.80 8.08
N HIS A 109 10.79 0.59 8.39
CA HIS A 109 9.56 0.31 9.14
C HIS A 109 9.81 0.14 10.64
N GLY A 110 11.08 0.01 11.06
CA GLY A 110 11.46 -0.31 12.43
C GLY A 110 10.93 0.67 13.47
N ASP A 111 10.91 1.98 13.13
CA ASP A 111 10.38 3.00 14.04
C ASP A 111 8.87 2.81 14.30
N ALA A 112 8.10 2.49 13.26
CA ALA A 112 6.66 2.24 13.39
C ALA A 112 6.38 0.92 14.16
N VAL A 113 7.18 -0.12 13.89
CA VAL A 113 7.11 -1.40 14.63
C VAL A 113 7.43 -1.19 16.10
N ALA A 114 8.49 -0.46 16.42
CA ALA A 114 8.90 -0.18 17.79
C ALA A 114 7.85 0.68 18.53
N ALA A 115 7.35 1.72 17.90
CA ALA A 115 6.31 2.59 18.46
C ALA A 115 5.01 1.83 18.77
N GLY A 116 4.69 0.80 17.98
CA GLY A 116 3.52 -0.05 18.15
C GLY A 116 3.76 -1.28 19.05
N GLY A 117 4.91 -1.38 19.71
CA GLY A 117 5.22 -2.50 20.62
C GLY A 117 5.45 -3.84 19.89
N GLY A 118 5.99 -3.79 18.68
CA GLY A 118 6.30 -4.95 17.85
C GLY A 118 5.42 -5.11 16.61
N THR A 119 4.47 -4.20 16.40
CA THR A 119 3.58 -4.19 15.22
C THR A 119 3.00 -2.81 15.00
N PHE A 120 2.79 -2.40 13.76
CA PHE A 120 2.07 -1.16 13.43
C PHE A 120 0.59 -1.38 13.04
N ALA A 121 0.04 -2.58 13.27
CA ALA A 121 -1.35 -2.92 12.91
C ALA A 121 -2.38 -1.95 13.49
N GLY A 122 -2.18 -1.53 14.75
CA GLY A 122 -3.06 -0.54 15.40
C GLY A 122 -3.01 0.83 14.71
N ALA A 123 -1.82 1.27 14.29
CA ALA A 123 -1.64 2.53 13.58
C ALA A 123 -2.25 2.50 12.16
N LEU A 124 -2.05 1.41 11.42
CA LEU A 124 -2.68 1.16 10.12
C LEU A 124 -4.20 1.22 10.24
N HIS A 125 -4.79 0.43 11.16
CA HIS A 125 -6.24 0.41 11.35
C HIS A 125 -6.77 1.79 11.74
N LYS A 126 -6.10 2.48 12.68
CA LYS A 126 -6.48 3.85 13.07
C LYS A 126 -6.47 4.81 11.89
N ASN A 127 -5.45 4.77 11.02
CA ASN A 127 -5.38 5.61 9.84
C ASN A 127 -6.57 5.37 8.88
N VAL A 128 -6.94 4.10 8.65
CA VAL A 128 -8.10 3.73 7.82
C VAL A 128 -9.40 4.29 8.42
N LEU A 129 -9.58 4.20 9.75
CA LEU A 129 -10.73 4.77 10.45
C LEU A 129 -10.75 6.30 10.35
N ASP A 130 -9.63 6.97 10.63
CA ASP A 130 -9.51 8.44 10.60
C ASP A 130 -9.74 9.00 9.18
N CYS A 131 -9.40 8.23 8.14
CA CYS A 131 -9.72 8.55 6.75
C CYS A 131 -11.17 8.25 6.35
N GLY A 132 -11.99 7.72 7.28
CA GLY A 132 -13.41 7.43 7.04
C GLY A 132 -13.68 6.19 6.19
N PHE A 133 -12.71 5.24 6.13
CA PHE A 133 -12.82 4.04 5.31
C PHE A 133 -13.03 2.75 6.11
N GLY A 134 -13.33 2.83 7.41
CA GLY A 134 -13.50 1.66 8.27
C GLY A 134 -14.51 0.63 7.79
N GLU A 135 -15.58 1.09 7.12
CA GLU A 135 -16.63 0.24 6.54
C GLU A 135 -16.37 -0.14 5.07
N LYS A 136 -15.29 0.38 4.46
CA LYS A 136 -15.03 0.27 3.00
C LYS A 136 -13.75 -0.49 2.69
N ILE A 137 -12.81 -0.53 3.63
CA ILE A 137 -11.53 -1.19 3.48
C ILE A 137 -11.45 -2.33 4.49
N THR A 138 -11.22 -3.54 3.98
CA THR A 138 -10.92 -4.71 4.80
C THR A 138 -9.41 -4.83 5.01
N LEU A 139 -8.97 -4.99 6.26
CA LEU A 139 -7.57 -5.23 6.58
C LEU A 139 -7.35 -6.70 6.97
N ILE A 140 -6.34 -7.33 6.39
CA ILE A 140 -5.89 -8.69 6.72
C ILE A 140 -4.44 -8.60 7.21
N ILE A 141 -4.22 -8.92 8.49
CA ILE A 141 -2.89 -8.97 9.09
C ILE A 141 -2.31 -10.35 8.88
N SER A 142 -1.51 -10.52 7.85
CA SER A 142 -0.91 -11.80 7.45
C SER A 142 0.31 -11.57 6.54
N ASP A 143 1.15 -12.59 6.40
CA ASP A 143 2.10 -12.62 5.29
C ASP A 143 1.38 -12.81 3.96
N SER A 144 2.02 -12.33 2.89
CA SER A 144 1.45 -12.27 1.56
C SER A 144 1.01 -13.64 1.03
N VAL A 145 1.89 -14.64 1.10
CA VAL A 145 1.65 -15.98 0.53
C VAL A 145 0.52 -16.69 1.28
N SER A 146 0.52 -16.62 2.62
CA SER A 146 -0.57 -17.19 3.43
C SER A 146 -1.90 -16.50 3.14
N ALA A 147 -1.89 -15.18 2.98
CA ALA A 147 -3.09 -14.41 2.68
C ALA A 147 -3.68 -14.76 1.31
N ALA A 148 -2.85 -15.05 0.30
CA ALA A 148 -3.33 -15.50 -1.01
C ALA A 148 -4.18 -16.78 -0.91
N GLY A 149 -3.88 -17.66 0.05
CA GLY A 149 -4.66 -18.87 0.33
C GLY A 149 -6.10 -18.60 0.82
N LEU A 150 -6.43 -17.40 1.23
CA LEU A 150 -7.79 -17.01 1.63
C LEU A 150 -8.71 -16.69 0.44
N PHE A 151 -8.15 -16.59 -0.76
CA PHE A 151 -8.88 -16.22 -1.97
C PHE A 151 -8.96 -17.42 -2.92
N SER A 152 -10.14 -17.60 -3.51
CA SER A 152 -10.32 -18.57 -4.58
C SER A 152 -9.56 -18.14 -5.83
N ASP A 153 -9.16 -19.08 -6.66
CA ASP A 153 -8.57 -18.77 -7.96
C ASP A 153 -9.56 -17.99 -8.82
N ALA A 154 -9.06 -17.10 -9.67
CA ALA A 154 -9.81 -16.23 -10.57
C ALA A 154 -10.97 -15.47 -9.86
N SER A 155 -10.70 -14.94 -8.65
CA SER A 155 -11.71 -14.22 -7.85
C SER A 155 -11.44 -12.73 -7.68
N LEU A 156 -10.25 -12.24 -8.07
CA LEU A 156 -9.82 -10.86 -7.90
C LEU A 156 -9.70 -10.15 -9.24
N ASP A 157 -10.08 -8.90 -9.27
CA ASP A 157 -10.04 -8.08 -10.48
C ASP A 157 -8.70 -7.34 -10.59
N TRP A 158 -8.15 -6.86 -9.48
CA TRP A 158 -6.84 -6.24 -9.41
C TRP A 158 -6.10 -6.63 -8.14
N VAL A 159 -4.84 -7.05 -8.30
CA VAL A 159 -3.88 -7.25 -7.22
C VAL A 159 -2.66 -6.39 -7.47
N HIS A 160 -2.26 -5.60 -6.46
CA HIS A 160 -1.07 -4.79 -6.47
C HIS A 160 -0.08 -5.25 -5.39
N LEU A 161 1.14 -5.58 -5.80
CA LEU A 161 2.21 -6.08 -4.94
C LEU A 161 3.20 -4.97 -4.61
N ASP A 162 3.26 -4.56 -3.36
CA ASP A 162 4.16 -3.54 -2.82
C ASP A 162 4.67 -3.96 -1.43
N ALA A 163 5.16 -5.21 -1.34
CA ALA A 163 5.61 -5.80 -0.09
C ALA A 163 7.13 -5.80 0.02
N ARG A 164 7.79 -6.97 0.03
CA ARG A 164 9.24 -7.08 0.04
C ARG A 164 9.83 -6.98 -1.36
N HIS A 165 11.07 -6.47 -1.46
CA HIS A 165 11.72 -6.17 -2.73
C HIS A 165 12.89 -7.11 -3.06
N ASP A 166 13.14 -8.17 -2.24
CA ASP A 166 14.09 -9.21 -2.62
C ASP A 166 13.49 -10.20 -3.63
N TYR A 167 14.35 -10.75 -4.49
CA TYR A 167 13.96 -11.62 -5.59
C TYR A 167 13.04 -12.78 -5.18
N ALA A 168 13.36 -13.46 -4.06
CA ALA A 168 12.62 -14.63 -3.64
C ALA A 168 11.20 -14.25 -3.15
N SER A 169 11.08 -13.14 -2.43
CA SER A 169 9.79 -12.63 -1.94
C SER A 169 8.91 -12.16 -3.08
N VAL A 170 9.43 -11.33 -4.00
CA VAL A 170 8.67 -10.86 -5.17
C VAL A 170 8.20 -12.01 -6.04
N LYS A 171 9.09 -12.99 -6.30
CA LYS A 171 8.73 -14.19 -7.07
C LYS A 171 7.64 -15.00 -6.36
N GLY A 172 7.79 -15.24 -5.06
CA GLY A 172 6.81 -15.97 -4.25
C GLY A 172 5.44 -15.27 -4.23
N ASP A 173 5.42 -13.96 -4.11
CA ASP A 173 4.19 -13.17 -4.17
C ASP A 173 3.52 -13.29 -5.54
N ILE A 174 4.26 -13.13 -6.64
CA ILE A 174 3.73 -13.30 -7.99
C ILE A 174 3.13 -14.70 -8.18
N GLU A 175 3.86 -15.75 -7.80
CA GLU A 175 3.40 -17.15 -7.93
C GLU A 175 2.14 -17.44 -7.10
N ALA A 176 2.02 -16.82 -5.91
CA ALA A 176 0.86 -16.99 -5.05
C ALA A 176 -0.38 -16.22 -5.53
N TRP A 177 -0.19 -14.98 -6.03
CA TRP A 177 -1.29 -14.09 -6.37
C TRP A 177 -1.76 -14.18 -7.81
N LEU A 178 -0.90 -14.56 -8.77
CA LEU A 178 -1.27 -14.68 -10.18
C LEU A 178 -2.50 -15.60 -10.40
N PRO A 179 -2.62 -16.78 -9.75
CA PRO A 179 -3.79 -17.65 -9.92
C PRO A 179 -5.09 -17.02 -9.38
N LYS A 180 -4.98 -16.02 -8.48
CA LYS A 180 -6.15 -15.40 -7.85
C LYS A 180 -6.79 -14.33 -8.73
N VAL A 181 -6.04 -13.82 -9.72
CA VAL A 181 -6.52 -12.80 -10.65
C VAL A 181 -7.38 -13.42 -11.74
N LYS A 182 -8.51 -12.80 -12.02
CA LYS A 182 -9.43 -13.21 -13.11
C LYS A 182 -8.78 -13.03 -14.47
N ALA A 183 -9.25 -13.76 -15.48
CA ALA A 183 -8.95 -13.44 -16.87
C ALA A 183 -9.43 -12.02 -17.20
N GLY A 184 -8.57 -11.19 -17.79
CA GLY A 184 -8.79 -9.77 -18.02
C GLY A 184 -8.53 -8.89 -16.78
N GLY A 185 -8.28 -9.48 -15.62
CA GLY A 185 -7.86 -8.76 -14.41
C GLY A 185 -6.39 -8.34 -14.47
N TRP A 186 -5.96 -7.55 -13.49
CA TRP A 186 -4.61 -7.00 -13.45
C TRP A 186 -3.82 -7.53 -12.26
N LEU A 187 -2.63 -8.02 -12.53
CA LEU A 187 -1.57 -8.19 -11.53
C LEU A 187 -0.54 -7.10 -11.77
N SER A 188 -0.20 -6.33 -10.75
CA SER A 188 0.74 -5.22 -10.84
C SER A 188 1.59 -5.11 -9.58
N GLY A 189 2.61 -4.26 -9.60
CA GLY A 189 3.39 -3.94 -8.42
C GLY A 189 4.22 -2.69 -8.59
N ASP A 190 4.81 -2.23 -7.48
CA ASP A 190 5.67 -1.05 -7.40
C ASP A 190 7.16 -1.40 -7.58
N ASP A 191 8.01 -0.40 -7.49
CA ASP A 191 9.47 -0.51 -7.44
C ASP A 191 10.11 -1.17 -8.68
N TYR A 192 9.51 -1.04 -9.86
CA TYR A 192 10.05 -1.54 -11.13
C TYR A 192 11.14 -0.60 -11.67
N ASP A 193 12.24 -0.53 -10.92
CA ASP A 193 13.39 0.35 -11.18
C ASP A 193 14.71 -0.44 -11.07
N GLU A 194 15.36 -0.68 -12.19
CA GLU A 194 16.59 -1.50 -12.26
C GLU A 194 17.76 -0.90 -11.45
N GLN A 195 17.78 0.41 -11.24
CA GLN A 195 18.83 1.07 -10.47
C GLN A 195 18.61 0.97 -8.97
N LYS A 196 17.36 1.07 -8.51
CA LYS A 196 16.98 1.04 -7.10
C LYS A 196 16.68 -0.38 -6.63
N TRP A 197 15.87 -1.11 -7.39
CA TRP A 197 15.33 -2.41 -7.03
C TRP A 197 15.55 -3.47 -8.12
N PRO A 198 16.83 -3.78 -8.49
CA PRO A 198 17.14 -4.72 -9.57
C PRO A 198 16.56 -6.13 -9.33
N GLU A 199 16.35 -6.53 -8.08
CA GLU A 199 15.77 -7.83 -7.76
C GLU A 199 14.27 -7.89 -8.06
N VAL A 200 13.54 -6.78 -7.92
CA VAL A 200 12.13 -6.68 -8.34
C VAL A 200 12.05 -6.83 -9.85
N VAL A 201 12.83 -6.04 -10.61
CA VAL A 201 12.84 -6.11 -12.08
C VAL A 201 13.19 -7.51 -12.57
N LYS A 202 14.19 -8.15 -11.93
CA LYS A 202 14.60 -9.51 -12.28
C LYS A 202 13.50 -10.53 -11.98
N ALA A 203 12.88 -10.49 -10.82
CA ALA A 203 11.83 -11.42 -10.42
C ALA A 203 10.60 -11.30 -11.32
N VAL A 204 10.17 -10.08 -11.64
CA VAL A 204 9.07 -9.83 -12.58
C VAL A 204 9.42 -10.34 -13.97
N GLY A 205 10.61 -10.04 -14.49
CA GLY A 205 11.05 -10.49 -15.83
C GLY A 205 11.11 -12.01 -15.96
N ASP A 206 11.64 -12.70 -14.93
CA ASP A 206 11.77 -14.16 -14.93
C ASP A 206 10.41 -14.87 -14.78
N THR A 207 9.46 -14.27 -14.07
CA THR A 207 8.19 -14.91 -13.72
C THR A 207 7.05 -14.50 -14.66
N LEU A 208 7.04 -13.26 -15.10
CA LEU A 208 5.99 -12.66 -15.92
C LEU A 208 6.57 -12.01 -17.20
N PRO A 209 7.04 -12.77 -18.19
CA PRO A 209 7.71 -12.23 -19.38
C PRO A 209 6.82 -11.31 -20.25
N ARG A 210 5.49 -11.30 -20.02
CA ARG A 210 4.53 -10.41 -20.65
C ARG A 210 4.20 -9.15 -19.84
N ALA A 211 4.72 -9.04 -18.62
CA ALA A 211 4.55 -7.82 -17.82
C ALA A 211 5.34 -6.68 -18.45
N SER A 212 4.84 -5.48 -18.31
CA SER A 212 5.50 -4.27 -18.82
C SER A 212 5.43 -3.14 -17.78
N MET A 213 6.32 -2.16 -17.93
CA MET A 213 6.20 -0.92 -17.17
C MET A 213 4.84 -0.28 -17.48
N TRP A 214 4.15 0.09 -16.44
CA TRP A 214 2.82 0.70 -16.53
C TRP A 214 2.85 2.20 -16.29
N SER A 215 3.31 2.64 -15.11
CA SER A 215 3.33 4.04 -14.70
C SER A 215 4.33 4.24 -13.56
N ASN A 216 5.13 5.31 -13.57
CA ASN A 216 5.99 5.73 -12.45
C ASN A 216 6.68 4.60 -11.67
N GLN A 217 7.40 3.70 -12.34
CA GLN A 217 8.05 2.55 -11.71
C GLN A 217 7.09 1.42 -11.27
N GLN A 218 5.85 1.42 -11.73
CA GLN A 218 4.96 0.27 -11.60
C GLN A 218 5.08 -0.63 -12.82
N TRP A 219 4.90 -1.92 -12.59
CA TRP A 219 4.71 -2.92 -13.63
C TRP A 219 3.28 -3.45 -13.61
N ARG A 220 2.81 -3.95 -14.74
CA ARG A 220 1.50 -4.58 -14.87
C ARG A 220 1.50 -5.73 -15.85
N LEU A 221 0.75 -6.78 -15.50
CA LEU A 221 0.30 -7.84 -16.39
C LEU A 221 -1.24 -7.81 -16.44
N ILE A 222 -1.81 -7.87 -17.63
CA ILE A 222 -3.23 -8.21 -17.84
C ILE A 222 -3.29 -9.73 -18.03
N VAL A 223 -3.99 -10.41 -17.14
CA VAL A 223 -4.03 -11.88 -17.04
C VAL A 223 -4.90 -12.50 -18.12
#